data_5019063fe29a0fbbb08881f970e3ab42
#
_entry.id   5019063fe29a0fbbb08881f970e3ab42
#
_cell.length_a   1.000
_cell.length_b   1.000
_cell.length_c   1.000
_cell.angle_alpha   90.00
_cell.angle_beta   90.00
_cell.angle_gamma   90.00
#
_symmetry.space_group_name_H-M   'P 1'
#
loop_
_entity.id
_entity.type
_entity.pdbx_description
1 polymer ?
#
loop_
_entity_poly.entity_id
_entity_poly.type
_entity_poly.pdbx_seq_one_letter_code
_entity_poly.pdbx_strand_id
1 'polypeptide(L)'
;MTTALTPTALKTGHVGLNVTDLTRSKDFYQRVLGLELMVDGRDGDREWAFLGRDGTLLITLWRQSEGRFATALPGLHHLAFQVDTPEEVRAVQRNLSNLGADFGADFQYDGVVAHREGGDSGGVFFTDPDGIRLEVYTPSGLAGKDAAPVGEAPTCGFF
;
A
#
# COMPACT_ATOMS: atom_id res chain seq x y z
N MET A 1 -19.96 37.90 -3.37
CA MET A 1 -19.15 36.67 -3.64
C MET A 1 -18.90 35.95 -2.34
N THR A 2 -19.42 34.76 -2.16
CA THR A 2 -19.19 33.98 -0.94
C THR A 2 -17.81 33.34 -1.06
N THR A 3 -16.88 33.75 -0.22
CA THR A 3 -15.53 33.13 -0.16
C THR A 3 -15.71 31.71 0.40
N ALA A 4 -15.31 30.69 -0.37
CA ALA A 4 -15.33 29.32 0.09
C ALA A 4 -14.35 29.16 1.28
N LEU A 5 -14.82 28.55 2.36
CA LEU A 5 -13.96 28.17 3.48
C LEU A 5 -13.02 27.04 3.05
N THR A 6 -11.73 27.29 3.14
CA THR A 6 -10.69 26.27 2.86
C THR A 6 -10.09 25.81 4.18
N PRO A 7 -10.01 24.50 4.43
CA PRO A 7 -9.33 23.98 5.61
C PRO A 7 -7.86 24.45 5.67
N THR A 8 -7.39 24.89 6.82
CA THR A 8 -6.00 25.34 7.01
C THR A 8 -5.01 24.21 7.19
N ALA A 9 -5.51 23.01 7.57
CA ALA A 9 -4.71 21.80 7.73
C ALA A 9 -5.53 20.59 7.25
N LEU A 10 -5.22 20.08 6.07
CA LEU A 10 -5.80 18.87 5.52
C LEU A 10 -4.72 17.78 5.52
N LYS A 11 -5.06 16.61 6.09
CA LYS A 11 -4.20 15.43 6.13
C LYS A 11 -4.99 14.25 5.61
N THR A 12 -4.29 13.26 5.04
CA THR A 12 -4.88 11.95 4.80
C THR A 12 -5.20 11.32 6.15
N GLY A 13 -6.46 10.99 6.40
CA GLY A 13 -6.89 10.34 7.63
C GLY A 13 -6.63 8.83 7.56
N HIS A 14 -7.36 8.16 6.69
CA HIS A 14 -7.19 6.74 6.37
C HIS A 14 -7.68 6.48 4.95
N VAL A 15 -7.36 5.30 4.42
CA VAL A 15 -7.83 4.85 3.10
C VAL A 15 -8.74 3.64 3.28
N GLY A 16 -9.94 3.70 2.70
CA GLY A 16 -10.87 2.56 2.67
C GLY A 16 -10.63 1.72 1.42
N LEU A 17 -10.44 0.41 1.61
CA LEU A 17 -10.22 -0.55 0.55
C LEU A 17 -11.35 -1.58 0.53
N ASN A 18 -11.90 -1.84 -0.65
CA ASN A 18 -12.80 -2.95 -0.87
C ASN A 18 -12.00 -4.22 -1.11
N VAL A 19 -12.33 -5.28 -0.39
CA VAL A 19 -11.67 -6.58 -0.49
C VAL A 19 -12.68 -7.69 -0.73
N THR A 20 -12.23 -8.79 -1.30
CA THR A 20 -13.10 -9.95 -1.60
C THR A 20 -13.14 -10.95 -0.45
N ASP A 21 -12.07 -11.06 0.33
CA ASP A 21 -11.93 -11.94 1.49
C ASP A 21 -11.25 -11.19 2.64
N LEU A 22 -12.04 -10.87 3.68
CA LEU A 22 -11.55 -10.07 4.80
C LEU A 22 -10.48 -10.79 5.63
N THR A 23 -10.60 -12.09 5.82
CA THR A 23 -9.63 -12.87 6.60
C THR A 23 -8.28 -12.90 5.91
N ARG A 24 -8.25 -13.20 4.62
CA ARG A 24 -7.05 -13.19 3.79
C ARG A 24 -6.39 -11.81 3.76
N SER A 25 -7.19 -10.77 3.59
CA SER A 25 -6.66 -9.39 3.54
C SER A 25 -6.12 -8.95 4.89
N LYS A 26 -6.82 -9.22 6.00
CA LYS A 26 -6.29 -8.94 7.35
C LYS A 26 -4.93 -9.60 7.57
N ASP A 27 -4.84 -10.90 7.28
CA ASP A 27 -3.60 -11.66 7.45
C ASP A 27 -2.47 -11.09 6.60
N PHE A 28 -2.75 -10.72 5.35
CA PHE A 28 -1.76 -10.08 4.47
C PHE A 28 -1.22 -8.78 5.06
N TYR A 29 -2.11 -7.83 5.38
CA TYR A 29 -1.69 -6.52 5.88
C TYR A 29 -0.98 -6.61 7.25
N GLN A 30 -1.38 -7.56 8.11
CA GLN A 30 -0.70 -7.79 9.38
C GLN A 30 0.67 -8.47 9.20
N ARG A 31 0.76 -9.53 8.40
CA ARG A 31 1.99 -10.33 8.29
C ARG A 31 3.02 -9.76 7.33
N VAL A 32 2.59 -9.11 6.26
CA VAL A 32 3.50 -8.52 5.27
C VAL A 32 3.92 -7.12 5.68
N LEU A 33 2.96 -6.25 6.05
CA LEU A 33 3.23 -4.85 6.40
C LEU A 33 3.39 -4.60 7.90
N GLY A 34 3.07 -5.59 8.74
CA GLY A 34 3.15 -5.44 10.20
C GLY A 34 2.09 -4.48 10.75
N LEU A 35 0.94 -4.31 10.08
CA LEU A 35 -0.14 -3.51 10.62
C LEU A 35 -0.83 -4.24 11.78
N GLU A 36 -1.33 -3.47 12.72
CA GLU A 36 -2.07 -3.97 13.88
C GLU A 36 -3.57 -3.92 13.59
N LEU A 37 -4.28 -5.01 13.91
CA LEU A 37 -5.73 -4.99 13.91
C LEU A 37 -6.21 -4.18 15.11
N MET A 38 -6.87 -3.05 14.84
CA MET A 38 -7.42 -2.17 15.87
C MET A 38 -8.82 -2.63 16.29
N VAL A 39 -9.66 -2.94 15.31
CA VAL A 39 -11.02 -3.44 15.51
C VAL A 39 -11.52 -4.11 14.25
N ASP A 40 -12.34 -5.11 14.37
CA ASP A 40 -13.11 -5.68 13.27
C ASP A 40 -14.55 -5.96 13.70
N GLY A 41 -15.40 -6.23 12.74
CA GLY A 41 -16.80 -6.49 13.02
C GLY A 41 -17.57 -7.00 11.82
N ARG A 42 -18.83 -7.32 12.12
CA ARG A 42 -19.80 -7.80 11.14
C ARG A 42 -21.17 -7.19 11.44
N ASP A 43 -21.85 -6.76 10.39
CA ASP A 43 -23.24 -6.35 10.45
C ASP A 43 -23.98 -6.95 9.25
N GLY A 44 -24.76 -8.02 9.51
CA GLY A 44 -25.36 -8.83 8.47
C GLY A 44 -24.30 -9.45 7.55
N ASP A 45 -24.36 -9.12 6.26
CA ASP A 45 -23.41 -9.59 5.26
C ASP A 45 -22.18 -8.69 5.10
N ARG A 46 -22.13 -7.57 5.81
CA ARG A 46 -21.01 -6.64 5.79
C ARG A 46 -19.97 -7.04 6.82
N GLU A 47 -18.76 -7.24 6.38
CA GLU A 47 -17.61 -7.50 7.23
C GLU A 47 -16.58 -6.41 7.01
N TRP A 48 -15.94 -5.98 8.08
CA TRP A 48 -14.97 -4.89 8.04
C TRP A 48 -13.86 -5.07 9.07
N ALA A 49 -12.72 -4.44 8.81
CA ALA A 49 -11.60 -4.38 9.75
C ALA A 49 -10.85 -3.05 9.62
N PHE A 50 -10.36 -2.52 10.73
CA PHE A 50 -9.55 -1.32 10.80
C PHE A 50 -8.15 -1.70 11.25
N LEU A 51 -7.17 -1.31 10.45
CA LEU A 51 -5.78 -1.62 10.69
C LEU A 51 -4.94 -0.34 10.73
N GLY A 52 -3.96 -0.33 11.61
CA GLY A 52 -3.09 0.81 11.80
C GLY A 52 -1.78 0.44 12.47
N ARG A 53 -1.12 1.43 13.03
CA ARG A 53 0.11 1.25 13.78
C ARG A 53 0.20 2.31 14.89
N ASP A 54 0.68 1.93 16.05
CA ASP A 54 0.88 2.84 17.19
C ASP A 54 -0.37 3.69 17.50
N GLY A 55 -1.55 3.07 17.45
CA GLY A 55 -2.82 3.73 17.71
C GLY A 55 -3.33 4.63 16.57
N THR A 56 -2.61 4.73 15.44
CA THR A 56 -3.01 5.52 14.28
C THR A 56 -3.66 4.62 13.24
N LEU A 57 -4.92 4.91 12.88
CA LEU A 57 -5.63 4.23 11.81
C LEU A 57 -5.00 4.58 10.46
N LEU A 58 -4.66 3.57 9.66
CA LEU A 58 -4.09 3.74 8.33
C LEU A 58 -5.03 3.29 7.22
N ILE A 59 -5.62 2.11 7.36
CA ILE A 59 -6.55 1.55 6.38
C ILE A 59 -7.79 0.96 7.04
N THR A 60 -8.88 0.98 6.30
CA THR A 60 -10.09 0.22 6.62
C THR A 60 -10.39 -0.75 5.48
N LEU A 61 -10.64 -2.01 5.83
CA LEU A 61 -10.97 -3.07 4.88
C LEU A 61 -12.49 -3.32 4.93
N TRP A 62 -13.11 -3.41 3.75
CA TRP A 62 -14.53 -3.65 3.61
C TRP A 62 -14.77 -4.83 2.67
N ARG A 63 -15.30 -5.93 3.20
CA ARG A 63 -15.65 -7.08 2.37
C ARG A 63 -17.00 -6.83 1.70
N GLN A 64 -16.95 -6.24 0.50
CA GLN A 64 -18.14 -5.89 -0.29
C GLN A 64 -17.88 -5.88 -1.80
N SER A 65 -16.81 -6.50 -2.25
CA SER A 65 -16.45 -6.55 -3.68
C SER A 65 -16.19 -7.98 -4.13
N GLU A 66 -16.18 -8.15 -5.44
CA GLU A 66 -15.88 -9.40 -6.13
C GLU A 66 -14.86 -9.13 -7.24
N GLY A 67 -14.16 -10.18 -7.68
CA GLY A 67 -13.18 -10.10 -8.78
C GLY A 67 -11.81 -9.58 -8.32
N ARG A 68 -11.15 -8.83 -9.18
CA ARG A 68 -9.83 -8.24 -8.94
C ARG A 68 -9.87 -6.73 -9.15
N PHE A 69 -8.93 -6.04 -8.51
CA PHE A 69 -8.77 -4.59 -8.68
C PHE A 69 -8.60 -4.21 -10.16
N ALA A 70 -9.44 -3.29 -10.64
CA ALA A 70 -9.50 -2.89 -12.03
C ALA A 70 -8.66 -1.61 -12.26
N THR A 71 -7.48 -1.75 -12.82
CA THR A 71 -6.55 -0.64 -13.06
C THR A 71 -6.96 0.29 -14.21
N ALA A 72 -7.90 -0.15 -15.05
CA ALA A 72 -8.41 0.63 -16.18
C ALA A 72 -9.61 1.53 -15.83
N LEU A 73 -10.11 1.45 -14.60
CA LEU A 73 -11.23 2.27 -14.14
C LEU A 73 -10.76 3.43 -13.27
N PRO A 74 -11.47 4.57 -13.28
CA PRO A 74 -11.16 5.67 -12.35
C PRO A 74 -11.23 5.21 -10.89
N GLY A 75 -10.23 5.61 -10.09
CA GLY A 75 -10.15 5.24 -8.68
C GLY A 75 -8.74 5.34 -8.15
N LEU A 76 -8.39 4.42 -7.27
CA LEU A 76 -7.05 4.34 -6.70
C LEU A 76 -6.04 3.93 -7.79
N HIS A 77 -4.98 4.73 -7.98
CA HIS A 77 -3.85 4.32 -8.81
C HIS A 77 -2.97 3.32 -8.04
N HIS A 78 -2.53 3.69 -6.86
CA HIS A 78 -1.84 2.86 -5.88
C HIS A 78 -1.96 3.49 -4.48
N LEU A 79 -1.60 2.75 -3.45
CA LEU A 79 -1.50 3.22 -2.08
C LEU A 79 -0.05 3.07 -1.60
N ALA A 80 0.56 4.16 -1.19
CA ALA A 80 1.93 4.19 -0.69
C ALA A 80 1.96 4.34 0.84
N PHE A 81 2.80 3.52 1.49
CA PHE A 81 3.15 3.64 2.90
C PHE A 81 4.60 4.11 3.02
N GLN A 82 4.83 5.13 3.81
CA GLN A 82 6.18 5.59 4.11
C GLN A 82 6.73 4.92 5.36
N VAL A 83 8.00 4.54 5.30
CA VAL A 83 8.81 4.11 6.44
C VAL A 83 10.04 4.99 6.56
N ASP A 84 10.69 4.97 7.72
CA ASP A 84 11.79 5.89 8.00
C ASP A 84 13.13 5.40 7.44
N THR A 85 13.29 4.09 7.28
CA THR A 85 14.59 3.49 6.96
C THR A 85 14.53 2.50 5.81
N PRO A 86 15.65 2.35 5.03
CA PRO A 86 15.77 1.30 4.03
C PRO A 86 15.64 -0.12 4.58
N GLU A 87 15.98 -0.32 5.85
CA GLU A 87 15.88 -1.62 6.53
C GLU A 87 14.43 -2.05 6.67
N GLU A 88 13.52 -1.12 6.92
CA GLU A 88 12.09 -1.40 6.97
C GLU A 88 11.53 -1.74 5.59
N VAL A 89 11.97 -1.06 4.53
CA VAL A 89 11.64 -1.43 3.14
C VAL A 89 12.11 -2.87 2.86
N ARG A 90 13.35 -3.21 3.22
CA ARG A 90 13.89 -4.57 3.04
C ARG A 90 13.16 -5.61 3.89
N ALA A 91 12.63 -5.23 5.05
CA ALA A 91 11.82 -6.13 5.86
C ALA A 91 10.52 -6.51 5.13
N VAL A 92 9.82 -5.52 4.55
CA VAL A 92 8.64 -5.78 3.73
C VAL A 92 8.99 -6.62 2.50
N GLN A 93 10.10 -6.33 1.83
CA GLN A 93 10.59 -7.16 0.72
C GLN A 93 10.77 -8.63 1.13
N ARG A 94 11.42 -8.89 2.26
CA ARG A 94 11.60 -10.26 2.78
C ARG A 94 10.26 -10.93 3.11
N ASN A 95 9.35 -10.20 3.74
CA ASN A 95 8.03 -10.72 4.06
C ASN A 95 7.26 -11.10 2.78
N LEU A 96 7.30 -10.26 1.76
CA LEU A 96 6.69 -10.56 0.45
C LEU A 96 7.35 -11.78 -0.22
N SER A 97 8.67 -11.89 -0.19
CA SER A 97 9.38 -13.04 -0.76
C SER A 97 9.02 -14.36 -0.06
N ASN A 98 8.75 -14.30 1.24
CA ASN A 98 8.45 -15.48 2.03
C ASN A 98 6.95 -15.85 2.07
N LEU A 99 6.07 -14.86 1.99
CA LEU A 99 4.63 -15.00 2.27
C LEU A 99 3.74 -14.55 1.12
N GLY A 100 4.24 -13.73 0.20
CA GLY A 100 3.41 -13.08 -0.81
C GLY A 100 2.64 -14.08 -1.68
N ALA A 101 3.27 -15.16 -2.08
CA ALA A 101 2.66 -16.21 -2.90
C ALA A 101 1.45 -16.88 -2.20
N ASP A 102 1.49 -17.06 -0.88
CA ASP A 102 0.40 -17.66 -0.10
C ASP A 102 -0.87 -16.80 -0.14
N PHE A 103 -0.69 -15.49 -0.35
CA PHE A 103 -1.77 -14.52 -0.47
C PHE A 103 -2.13 -14.18 -1.92
N GLY A 104 -1.38 -14.66 -2.90
CA GLY A 104 -1.51 -14.22 -4.29
C GLY A 104 -1.01 -12.79 -4.53
N ALA A 105 -0.18 -12.29 -3.62
CA ALA A 105 0.52 -11.01 -3.74
C ALA A 105 1.82 -11.20 -4.53
N ASP A 106 2.21 -10.19 -5.32
CA ASP A 106 3.37 -10.29 -6.17
C ASP A 106 4.12 -8.95 -6.27
N PHE A 107 5.42 -9.01 -6.53
CA PHE A 107 6.21 -7.82 -6.85
C PHE A 107 5.86 -7.26 -8.22
N GLN A 108 5.77 -5.94 -8.31
CA GLN A 108 5.68 -5.24 -9.59
C GLN A 108 7.03 -5.12 -10.28
N TYR A 109 8.11 -4.99 -9.49
CA TYR A 109 9.50 -4.94 -9.93
C TYR A 109 10.34 -5.88 -9.09
N ASP A 110 11.52 -6.24 -9.58
CA ASP A 110 12.44 -7.12 -8.86
C ASP A 110 13.08 -6.39 -7.65
N GLY A 111 12.49 -6.59 -6.50
CA GLY A 111 12.99 -6.08 -5.23
C GLY A 111 12.84 -4.58 -5.00
N VAL A 112 13.83 -3.98 -4.36
CA VAL A 112 13.87 -2.56 -4.02
C VAL A 112 14.40 -1.74 -5.19
N VAL A 113 13.67 -0.74 -5.62
CA VAL A 113 14.04 0.16 -6.72
C VAL A 113 13.99 1.63 -6.28
N ALA A 114 14.83 2.46 -6.86
CA ALA A 114 14.77 3.90 -6.66
C ALA A 114 13.59 4.52 -7.42
N HIS A 115 13.06 5.63 -6.92
CA HIS A 115 11.98 6.37 -7.59
C HIS A 115 12.43 7.04 -8.90
N ARG A 116 13.72 7.32 -9.02
CA ARG A 116 14.34 7.90 -10.21
C ARG A 116 15.82 7.53 -10.25
N GLU A 117 16.38 7.54 -11.43
CA GLU A 117 17.82 7.35 -11.62
C GLU A 117 18.63 8.36 -10.81
N GLY A 118 19.63 7.86 -10.07
CA GLY A 118 20.46 8.67 -9.18
C GLY A 118 19.74 9.25 -7.96
N GLY A 119 18.50 8.85 -7.71
CA GLY A 119 17.72 9.27 -6.54
C GLY A 119 18.12 8.51 -5.27
N ASP A 120 17.73 9.06 -4.12
CA ASP A 120 17.95 8.49 -2.79
C ASP A 120 16.67 7.89 -2.17
N SER A 121 15.51 8.30 -2.66
CA SER A 121 14.18 7.80 -2.30
C SER A 121 13.81 6.60 -3.15
N GLY A 122 13.11 5.62 -2.57
CA GLY A 122 12.63 4.45 -3.29
C GLY A 122 11.98 3.41 -2.37
N GLY A 123 11.58 2.29 -2.94
CA GLY A 123 10.85 1.29 -2.19
C GLY A 123 10.62 0.00 -2.93
N VAL A 124 9.64 -0.75 -2.45
CA VAL A 124 9.10 -1.96 -3.08
C VAL A 124 7.69 -1.70 -3.59
N PHE A 125 7.39 -2.23 -4.77
CA PHE A 125 6.11 -2.10 -5.47
C PHE A 125 5.51 -3.49 -5.65
N PHE A 126 4.29 -3.67 -5.19
CA PHE A 126 3.64 -4.99 -5.15
C PHE A 126 2.13 -4.86 -5.19
N THR A 127 1.44 -5.99 -5.23
CA THR A 127 -0.02 -6.03 -5.12
C THR A 127 -0.44 -6.71 -3.83
N ASP A 128 -1.61 -6.33 -3.32
CA ASP A 128 -2.30 -7.09 -2.29
C ASP A 128 -3.00 -8.34 -2.89
N PRO A 129 -3.67 -9.17 -2.06
CA PRO A 129 -4.36 -10.38 -2.54
C PRO A 129 -5.44 -10.14 -3.59
N ASP A 130 -6.05 -8.96 -3.62
CA ASP A 130 -7.08 -8.57 -4.59
C ASP A 130 -6.52 -7.83 -5.81
N GLY A 131 -5.19 -7.64 -5.87
CA GLY A 131 -4.51 -6.94 -6.95
C GLY A 131 -4.44 -5.43 -6.76
N ILE A 132 -4.78 -4.91 -5.60
CA ILE A 132 -4.61 -3.50 -5.26
C ILE A 132 -3.11 -3.18 -5.25
N ARG A 133 -2.71 -2.15 -5.96
CA ARG A 133 -1.31 -1.74 -6.10
C ARG A 133 -0.83 -1.02 -4.85
N LEU A 134 0.26 -1.51 -4.28
CA LEU A 134 0.85 -1.00 -3.05
C LEU A 134 2.32 -0.65 -3.23
N GLU A 135 2.75 0.33 -2.46
CA GLU A 135 4.14 0.74 -2.33
C GLU A 135 4.52 0.86 -0.86
N VAL A 136 5.70 0.39 -0.50
CA VAL A 136 6.35 0.77 0.76
C VAL A 136 7.68 1.41 0.43
N TYR A 137 7.88 2.65 0.84
CA TYR A 137 9.05 3.44 0.45
C TYR A 137 9.70 4.17 1.63
N THR A 138 10.97 4.53 1.46
CA THR A 138 11.68 5.47 2.32
C THR A 138 12.07 6.72 1.51
N PRO A 139 12.02 7.92 2.11
CA PRO A 139 12.41 9.16 1.43
C PRO A 139 13.92 9.25 1.16
N SER A 140 14.74 8.41 1.82
CA SER A 140 16.20 8.45 1.69
C SER A 140 16.87 7.11 2.01
N GLY A 141 18.15 7.00 1.70
CA GLY A 141 18.99 5.84 2.04
C GLY A 141 19.07 4.78 0.95
N LEU A 142 18.55 5.06 -0.24
CA LEU A 142 18.59 4.13 -1.39
C LEU A 142 19.45 4.64 -2.55
N ALA A 143 20.35 5.58 -2.29
CA ALA A 143 21.31 6.04 -3.28
C ALA A 143 22.09 4.87 -3.91
N GLY A 144 22.22 4.88 -5.25
CA GLY A 144 22.89 3.82 -6.00
C GLY A 144 22.04 2.59 -6.31
N LYS A 145 20.75 2.59 -5.95
CA LYS A 145 19.81 1.59 -6.45
C LYS A 145 19.35 1.94 -7.86
N ASP A 146 19.15 0.89 -8.66
CA ASP A 146 18.58 1.04 -9.98
C ASP A 146 17.12 1.53 -9.86
N ALA A 147 16.74 2.45 -10.73
CA ALA A 147 15.35 2.84 -10.88
C ALA A 147 14.61 1.83 -11.78
N ALA A 148 13.31 1.66 -11.53
CA ALA A 148 12.47 0.96 -12.48
C ALA A 148 12.45 1.70 -13.82
N PRO A 149 12.35 1.01 -14.96
CA PRO A 149 12.40 1.61 -16.30
C PRO A 149 11.09 2.33 -16.63
N VAL A 150 10.95 3.55 -16.16
CA VAL A 150 9.71 4.34 -16.23
C VAL A 150 9.78 5.51 -17.23
N GLY A 151 10.87 5.65 -17.98
CA GLY A 151 11.06 6.78 -18.87
C GLY A 151 11.16 8.11 -18.09
N GLU A 152 10.40 9.11 -18.48
CA GLU A 152 10.39 10.42 -17.80
C GLU A 152 9.40 10.48 -16.62
N ALA A 153 8.51 9.50 -16.48
CA ALA A 153 7.56 9.45 -15.39
C ALA A 153 8.20 8.97 -14.08
N PRO A 154 7.69 9.38 -12.91
CA PRO A 154 8.12 8.80 -11.63
C PRO A 154 7.80 7.30 -11.58
N THR A 155 8.63 6.51 -10.87
CA THR A 155 8.44 5.06 -10.72
C THR A 155 7.03 4.72 -10.24
N CYS A 156 6.49 5.45 -9.27
CA CYS A 156 5.13 5.25 -8.77
C CYS A 156 4.02 5.53 -9.80
N GLY A 157 4.34 6.09 -10.96
CA GLY A 157 3.43 6.27 -12.08
C GLY A 157 3.30 5.06 -13.00
N PHE A 158 4.05 4.00 -12.76
CA PHE A 158 4.24 2.86 -13.67
C PHE A 158 3.78 1.51 -13.08
N PHE A 159 2.73 1.54 -12.41
CA PHE A 159 2.07 0.28 -12.12
C PHE A 159 1.38 -0.30 -13.35
#